data_648dd45266b5f605edc43de8d794c042
#
_entry.id   648dd45266b5f605edc43de8d794c042
#
_cell.length_a   1.000
_cell.length_b   1.000
_cell.length_c   1.000
_cell.angle_alpha   90.00
_cell.angle_beta   90.00
_cell.angle_gamma   90.00
#
_symmetry.space_group_name_H-M   'P 1'
#
loop_
_entity.id
_entity.type
_entity.pdbx_description
1 polymer ?
#
loop_
_entity_poly.entity_id
_entity_poly.type
_entity_poly.pdbx_seq_one_letter_code
_entity_poly.pdbx_strand_id
1 'polypeptide(L)'
;MQAMFRGMSSLTTLDLSNFDTSKVTDMNYMFYLYDEDKLKDKLEKIYVNNDFDTYKLRYSTDMFGNRKKLRGGNGSYLTNPSTANRTWLRVDRPGVQGYFTRKS
;
A
#
# COMPACT_ATOMS: atom_id res chain seq x y z
N MET A 1 -4.65 4.04 -11.94
CA MET A 1 -4.85 3.26 -10.70
C MET A 1 -5.29 4.11 -9.52
N GLN A 2 -5.63 5.36 -9.76
CA GLN A 2 -6.09 6.23 -8.67
C GLN A 2 -7.26 5.59 -7.92
N ALA A 3 -7.17 5.54 -6.58
CA ALA A 3 -8.24 5.10 -5.70
C ALA A 3 -8.81 3.69 -5.98
N MET A 4 -8.05 2.83 -6.66
CA MET A 4 -8.55 1.50 -7.08
C MET A 4 -9.06 0.66 -5.91
N PHE A 5 -8.40 0.72 -4.76
CA PHE A 5 -8.75 -0.07 -3.58
C PHE A 5 -9.24 0.80 -2.43
N ARG A 6 -9.66 2.03 -2.73
CA ARG A 6 -10.18 2.95 -1.71
C ARG A 6 -11.48 2.41 -1.12
N GLY A 7 -11.60 2.48 0.20
CA GLY A 7 -12.83 2.09 0.87
C GLY A 7 -13.06 0.61 1.06
N MET A 8 -12.13 -0.25 0.64
CA MET A 8 -12.25 -1.70 0.83
C MET A 8 -11.94 -2.07 2.28
N SER A 9 -12.95 -2.04 3.14
CA SER A 9 -12.78 -2.27 4.58
C SER A 9 -12.86 -3.73 4.99
N SER A 10 -13.30 -4.63 4.10
CA SER A 10 -13.47 -6.06 4.42
C SER A 10 -12.26 -6.92 4.06
N LEU A 11 -11.29 -6.39 3.31
CA LEU A 11 -10.09 -7.15 2.91
C LEU A 11 -9.12 -7.31 4.06
N THR A 12 -8.60 -8.52 4.27
CA THR A 12 -7.48 -8.77 5.18
C THR A 12 -6.17 -8.89 4.44
N THR A 13 -6.18 -9.40 3.22
CA THR A 13 -5.02 -9.52 2.35
C THR A 13 -5.38 -9.07 0.94
N LEU A 14 -4.38 -8.59 0.20
CA LEU A 14 -4.54 -8.14 -1.18
C LEU A 14 -3.37 -8.66 -2.00
N ASP A 15 -3.64 -9.36 -3.10
CA ASP A 15 -2.61 -9.93 -3.97
C ASP A 15 -2.51 -9.08 -5.24
N LEU A 16 -1.40 -8.36 -5.38
CA LEU A 16 -1.09 -7.53 -6.53
C LEU A 16 0.07 -8.11 -7.36
N SER A 17 0.35 -9.41 -7.21
CA SER A 17 1.52 -10.03 -7.85
C SER A 17 1.48 -9.97 -9.38
N ASN A 18 0.30 -9.82 -9.98
CA ASN A 18 0.14 -9.75 -11.43
C ASN A 18 0.00 -8.32 -11.98
N PHE A 19 0.16 -7.30 -11.13
CA PHE A 19 0.03 -5.92 -11.57
C PHE A 19 1.33 -5.40 -12.18
N ASP A 20 1.21 -4.77 -13.34
CA ASP A 20 2.31 -4.02 -13.96
C ASP A 20 2.10 -2.53 -13.67
N THR A 21 3.01 -1.96 -12.88
CA THR A 21 2.92 -0.55 -12.47
C THR A 21 3.87 0.37 -13.24
N SER A 22 4.57 -0.14 -14.25
CA SER A 22 5.61 0.61 -14.95
C SER A 22 5.09 1.86 -15.67
N LYS A 23 3.78 1.90 -16.00
CA LYS A 23 3.17 3.03 -16.71
C LYS A 23 2.25 3.85 -15.81
N VAL A 24 2.16 3.53 -14.53
CA VAL A 24 1.24 4.22 -13.63
C VAL A 24 1.80 5.57 -13.24
N THR A 25 0.99 6.63 -13.38
CA THR A 25 1.36 8.00 -13.01
C THR A 25 0.61 8.53 -11.80
N ASP A 26 -0.52 7.94 -11.42
CA ASP A 26 -1.40 8.43 -10.36
C ASP A 26 -1.82 7.27 -9.46
N MET A 27 -1.38 7.34 -8.20
CA MET A 27 -1.78 6.40 -7.15
C MET A 27 -2.40 7.11 -5.95
N ASN A 28 -2.93 8.32 -6.15
CA ASN A 28 -3.61 9.04 -5.07
C ASN A 28 -4.72 8.17 -4.48
N TYR A 29 -4.72 8.04 -3.15
CA TYR A 29 -5.74 7.31 -2.40
C TYR A 29 -5.87 5.82 -2.77
N MET A 30 -4.86 5.22 -3.37
CA MET A 30 -4.99 3.85 -3.91
C MET A 30 -5.50 2.83 -2.89
N PHE A 31 -5.00 2.90 -1.66
CA PHE A 31 -5.40 2.00 -0.57
C PHE A 31 -6.10 2.73 0.57
N TYR A 32 -6.50 3.98 0.33
CA TYR A 32 -7.09 4.84 1.34
C TYR A 32 -8.38 4.24 1.89
N LEU A 33 -8.55 4.31 3.22
CA LEU A 33 -9.81 3.94 3.89
C LEU A 33 -10.45 5.22 4.42
N TYR A 34 -11.76 5.37 4.20
CA TYR A 34 -12.49 6.56 4.66
C TYR A 34 -12.39 6.73 6.17
N ASP A 35 -12.37 7.99 6.65
CA ASP A 35 -12.31 8.26 8.09
C ASP A 35 -13.47 7.61 8.84
N GLU A 36 -14.64 7.59 8.25
CA GLU A 36 -15.82 6.96 8.85
C GLU A 36 -15.68 5.45 9.00
N ASP A 37 -14.79 4.83 8.23
CA ASP A 37 -14.56 3.38 8.23
C ASP A 37 -13.25 2.99 8.91
N LYS A 38 -12.51 3.94 9.48
CA LYS A 38 -11.16 3.67 10.01
C LYS A 38 -11.11 2.58 11.08
N LEU A 39 -12.18 2.40 11.83
CA LEU A 39 -12.26 1.35 12.86
C LEU A 39 -12.60 -0.01 12.27
N LYS A 40 -12.95 -0.07 10.99
CA LYS A 40 -13.26 -1.32 10.28
C LYS A 40 -12.07 -1.87 9.51
N ASP A 41 -10.92 -1.18 9.56
CA ASP A 41 -9.72 -1.60 8.83
C ASP A 41 -9.31 -3.03 9.23
N LYS A 42 -9.13 -3.88 8.24
CA LYS A 42 -8.71 -5.28 8.42
C LYS A 42 -7.51 -5.64 7.56
N LEU A 43 -7.06 -4.74 6.68
CA LEU A 43 -5.98 -5.04 5.76
C LEU A 43 -4.66 -5.14 6.50
N GLU A 44 -4.04 -6.34 6.45
CA GLU A 44 -2.78 -6.62 7.16
C GLU A 44 -1.62 -6.87 6.20
N LYS A 45 -1.88 -7.41 5.01
CA LYS A 45 -0.83 -7.79 4.05
C LYS A 45 -1.21 -7.43 2.63
N ILE A 46 -0.22 -6.92 1.88
CA ILE A 46 -0.33 -6.73 0.44
C ILE A 46 0.82 -7.51 -0.22
N TYR A 47 0.49 -8.50 -1.02
CA TYR A 47 1.48 -9.38 -1.67
C TYR A 47 1.81 -8.88 -3.07
N VAL A 48 3.11 -8.85 -3.37
CA VAL A 48 3.63 -8.44 -4.69
C VAL A 48 4.79 -9.36 -5.06
N ASN A 49 5.15 -9.41 -6.34
CA ASN A 49 6.34 -10.14 -6.78
C ASN A 49 7.60 -9.28 -6.67
N ASN A 50 7.48 -8.00 -6.94
CA ASN A 50 8.59 -7.04 -6.92
C ASN A 50 8.12 -5.70 -6.40
N ASP A 51 9.05 -4.82 -6.09
CA ASP A 51 8.73 -3.43 -5.77
C ASP A 51 7.93 -2.82 -6.92
N PHE A 52 6.99 -1.93 -6.59
CA PHE A 52 6.31 -1.18 -7.62
C PHE A 52 7.30 -0.29 -8.35
N ASP A 53 7.15 -0.23 -9.68
CA ASP A 53 7.91 0.72 -10.49
C ASP A 53 7.28 2.10 -10.32
N THR A 54 8.01 2.99 -9.64
CA THR A 54 7.52 4.35 -9.36
C THR A 54 8.18 5.40 -10.24
N TYR A 55 8.93 4.98 -11.27
CA TYR A 55 9.67 5.90 -12.12
C TYR A 55 8.78 6.95 -12.78
N LYS A 56 7.59 6.57 -13.24
CA LYS A 56 6.64 7.47 -13.87
C LYS A 56 5.58 8.01 -12.92
N LEU A 57 5.64 7.63 -11.66
CA LEU A 57 4.63 8.03 -10.67
C LEU A 57 4.76 9.51 -10.34
N ARG A 58 3.70 10.27 -10.55
CA ARG A 58 3.64 11.71 -10.29
C ARG A 58 2.77 12.06 -9.09
N TYR A 59 1.72 11.29 -8.86
CA TYR A 59 0.74 11.56 -7.80
C TYR A 59 0.66 10.37 -6.86
N SER A 60 0.92 10.61 -5.57
CA SER A 60 0.98 9.56 -4.56
C SER A 60 0.45 10.04 -3.22
N THR A 61 -0.56 10.93 -3.24
CA THR A 61 -1.11 11.53 -2.04
C THR A 61 -1.96 10.52 -1.28
N ASP A 62 -1.70 10.39 0.03
CA ASP A 62 -2.54 9.67 0.99
C ASP A 62 -2.92 8.24 0.53
N MET A 63 -1.94 7.51 0.01
CA MET A 63 -2.17 6.17 -0.54
C MET A 63 -2.66 5.17 0.50
N PHE A 64 -2.23 5.29 1.76
CA PHE A 64 -2.47 4.31 2.81
C PHE A 64 -3.26 4.89 3.99
N GLY A 65 -3.97 6.00 3.79
CA GLY A 65 -4.71 6.66 4.87
C GLY A 65 -5.60 5.70 5.64
N ASN A 66 -5.52 5.74 6.98
CA ASN A 66 -6.28 4.91 7.92
C ASN A 66 -6.01 3.40 7.86
N ARG A 67 -5.01 2.94 7.10
CA ARG A 67 -4.63 1.52 7.04
C ARG A 67 -3.64 1.18 8.16
N LYS A 68 -4.06 1.36 9.40
CA LYS A 68 -3.18 1.21 10.57
C LYS A 68 -2.79 -0.23 10.89
N LYS A 69 -3.52 -1.22 10.39
CA LYS A 69 -3.20 -2.64 10.61
C LYS A 69 -2.23 -3.20 9.58
N LEU A 70 -1.96 -2.45 8.51
CA LEU A 70 -1.08 -2.90 7.45
C LEU A 70 0.36 -3.00 7.94
N ARG A 71 1.01 -4.12 7.64
CA ARG A 71 2.41 -4.39 7.98
C ARG A 71 3.12 -4.92 6.73
N GLY A 72 4.36 -4.46 6.51
CA GLY A 72 5.22 -5.06 5.51
C GLY A 72 5.67 -6.47 5.90
N GLY A 73 6.31 -7.18 4.98
CA GLY A 73 6.75 -8.56 5.20
C GLY A 73 7.74 -8.73 6.34
N ASN A 74 8.50 -7.69 6.67
CA ASN A 74 9.45 -7.67 7.79
C ASN A 74 8.90 -6.91 9.01
N GLY A 75 7.59 -6.62 9.04
CA GLY A 75 6.94 -5.99 10.17
C GLY A 75 6.94 -4.46 10.16
N SER A 76 7.43 -3.81 9.11
CA SER A 76 7.48 -2.34 9.04
C SER A 76 6.09 -1.74 8.96
N TYR A 77 5.91 -0.61 9.64
CA TYR A 77 4.65 0.14 9.61
C TYR A 77 4.89 1.59 10.00
N LEU A 78 3.88 2.43 9.75
CA LEU A 78 3.87 3.83 10.19
C LEU A 78 2.74 4.01 11.21
N THR A 79 2.99 4.80 12.27
CA THR A 79 1.95 5.17 13.23
C THR A 79 0.84 5.97 12.57
N ASN A 80 1.21 6.79 11.58
CA ASN A 80 0.25 7.52 10.76
C ASN A 80 0.46 7.14 9.29
N PRO A 81 -0.31 6.17 8.77
CA PRO A 81 -0.14 5.71 7.39
C PRO A 81 -0.33 6.79 6.33
N SER A 82 -1.01 7.89 6.66
CA SER A 82 -1.16 9.02 5.73
C SER A 82 0.16 9.67 5.35
N THR A 83 1.22 9.47 6.14
CA THR A 83 2.53 10.02 5.86
C THR A 83 3.35 9.16 4.91
N ALA A 84 2.87 7.98 4.54
CA ALA A 84 3.57 7.10 3.62
C ALA A 84 3.69 7.76 2.25
N ASN A 85 4.91 7.77 1.70
CA ASN A 85 5.17 8.27 0.35
C ASN A 85 5.45 7.10 -0.60
N ARG A 86 5.87 7.41 -1.83
CA ARG A 86 6.10 6.37 -2.84
C ARG A 86 7.17 5.36 -2.45
N THR A 87 8.06 5.69 -1.52
CA THR A 87 9.10 4.75 -1.07
C THR A 87 8.52 3.57 -0.30
N TRP A 88 7.27 3.67 0.17
CA TRP A 88 6.57 2.57 0.84
C TRP A 88 5.92 1.58 -0.13
N LEU A 89 5.96 1.85 -1.43
CA LEU A 89 5.46 0.96 -2.48
C LEU A 89 6.51 -0.07 -2.87
N ARG A 90 7.07 -0.74 -1.87
CA ARG A 90 8.15 -1.72 -2.07
C ARG A 90 8.05 -2.86 -1.06
N VAL A 91 8.72 -3.96 -1.40
CA VAL A 91 8.81 -5.12 -0.50
C VAL A 91 9.61 -4.74 0.73
N ASP A 92 9.03 -5.01 1.92
CA ASP A 92 9.69 -4.78 3.19
C ASP A 92 10.75 -5.85 3.42
N ARG A 93 11.98 -5.42 3.68
CA ARG A 93 13.13 -6.31 3.90
C ARG A 93 14.14 -5.61 4.81
N PRO A 94 15.10 -6.34 5.40
CA PRO A 94 16.08 -5.72 6.28
C PRO A 94 16.78 -4.54 5.61
N GLY A 95 16.76 -3.39 6.27
CA GLY A 95 17.38 -2.15 5.76
C GLY A 95 16.54 -1.39 4.74
N VAL A 96 15.39 -1.92 4.31
CA VAL A 96 14.54 -1.28 3.31
C VAL A 96 13.08 -1.42 3.74
N GLN A 97 12.53 -0.38 4.34
CA GLN A 97 11.15 -0.42 4.81
C GLN A 97 10.16 -0.26 3.67
N GLY A 98 9.06 -1.01 3.72
CA GLY A 98 7.97 -0.92 2.78
C GLY A 98 6.71 -1.56 3.33
N TYR A 99 5.58 -1.36 2.64
CA TYR A 99 4.31 -1.93 3.09
C TYR A 99 3.99 -3.27 2.41
N PHE A 100 4.81 -3.72 1.47
CA PHE A 100 4.50 -4.92 0.70
C PHE A 100 5.19 -6.15 1.26
N THR A 101 4.57 -7.31 1.04
CA THR A 101 5.13 -8.62 1.36
C THR A 101 5.38 -9.35 0.04
N ARG A 102 6.58 -9.89 -0.12
CA ARG A 102 6.89 -10.67 -1.33
C ARG A 102 6.07 -11.96 -1.34
N LYS A 103 5.41 -12.19 -2.47
CA LYS A 103 4.69 -13.45 -2.67
C LYS A 103 5.69 -14.56 -2.96
N SER A 104 5.65 -15.61 -2.19
CA SER A 104 6.55 -16.76 -2.35
C SER A 104 5.96 -17.81 -3.27
#